data_7411ef9007ac6d0de2aa1941830e9c33
#
_entry.id   7411ef9007ac6d0de2aa1941830e9c33
#
_cell.length_a   1.000
_cell.length_b   1.000
_cell.length_c   1.000
_cell.angle_alpha   90.00
_cell.angle_beta   90.00
_cell.angle_gamma   90.00
#
_symmetry.space_group_name_H-M   'P 1'
#
loop_
_entity.id
_entity.type
_entity.pdbx_description
1 polymer ?
#
loop_
_entity_poly.entity_id
_entity_poly.type
_entity_poly.pdbx_seq_one_letter_code
_entity_poly.pdbx_strand_id
1 'polypeptide(L)'
;MQSGALTLCRQFTGMEEITGLYILPHVDKGAPAKVSDLKASFSNGSTTGKVSFTMPSATKGGETLSGNINYKVYLGDQKKEGTAAAGKTVQLDATLPEGRCKIVVTTSNANGESERTAISLWIGKDAPATVSGLSLKRTLDKGLQLRWDAVSTGAHNGYVDPASVTYKVVRQPDTKTMSESTTATVLYDNGESDFSNALSVNSTSAITETTASESKIYVAGRTIVLSGIGSLTAGVWTVDGKCVWRSADEKNAAVGVPTGCYIVKVGGRTAQVLVK
;
A
#
# COMPACT_ATOMS: atom_id res chain seq x y z
N MET A 1 24.67 0.03 -29.86
CA MET A 1 25.99 -0.43 -29.37
C MET A 1 26.99 -0.13 -30.50
N GLN A 2 27.90 0.82 -30.27
CA GLN A 2 29.03 1.00 -31.18
C GLN A 2 30.08 -0.05 -30.83
N SER A 3 30.36 -0.97 -31.75
CA SER A 3 31.50 -1.86 -31.65
C SER A 3 32.74 -1.05 -32.06
N GLY A 4 33.48 -0.56 -31.07
CA GLY A 4 34.81 0.03 -31.31
C GLY A 4 35.86 -1.07 -31.25
N ALA A 5 36.67 -1.20 -32.29
CA ALA A 5 37.86 -2.00 -32.23
C ALA A 5 38.90 -1.28 -31.36
N LEU A 6 39.34 -1.89 -30.28
CA LEU A 6 40.45 -1.37 -29.48
C LEU A 6 41.75 -1.92 -30.04
N THR A 7 42.58 -1.05 -30.63
CA THR A 7 43.93 -1.44 -31.07
C THR A 7 44.91 -1.11 -29.94
N LEU A 8 45.43 -2.13 -29.28
CA LEU A 8 46.49 -1.99 -28.27
C LEU A 8 47.83 -1.92 -29.01
N CYS A 9 48.41 -0.73 -29.11
CA CYS A 9 49.76 -0.54 -29.62
C CYS A 9 50.71 -0.30 -28.44
N ARG A 10 51.23 -1.37 -27.85
CA ARG A 10 52.36 -1.30 -26.92
C ARG A 10 53.48 -2.15 -27.49
N GLN A 11 54.64 -1.55 -27.67
CA GLN A 11 55.84 -2.27 -28.02
C GLN A 11 56.40 -2.94 -26.77
N PHE A 12 56.34 -4.29 -26.68
CA PHE A 12 56.89 -5.05 -25.59
C PHE A 12 58.37 -5.34 -25.91
N THR A 13 59.28 -4.89 -25.05
CA THR A 13 60.74 -5.18 -25.11
C THR A 13 61.09 -6.24 -24.08
N GLY A 14 60.46 -7.42 -24.15
CA GLY A 14 60.74 -8.54 -23.24
C GLY A 14 59.58 -9.53 -23.22
N MET A 15 59.80 -10.73 -22.65
CA MET A 15 58.72 -11.71 -22.40
C MET A 15 57.96 -11.30 -21.10
N GLU A 16 57.05 -10.35 -21.24
CA GLU A 16 56.11 -10.03 -20.14
C GLU A 16 54.83 -10.83 -20.38
N GLU A 17 54.43 -11.60 -19.38
CA GLU A 17 53.17 -12.33 -19.38
C GLU A 17 52.03 -11.37 -19.03
N ILE A 18 51.06 -11.21 -19.92
CA ILE A 18 49.83 -10.44 -19.63
C ILE A 18 48.88 -11.35 -18.88
N THR A 19 48.82 -11.21 -17.57
CA THR A 19 47.99 -12.04 -16.68
C THR A 19 46.54 -11.60 -16.59
N GLY A 20 46.14 -10.45 -17.17
CA GLY A 20 44.76 -10.00 -17.24
C GLY A 20 44.58 -8.72 -18.04
N LEU A 21 43.56 -8.69 -18.88
CA LEU A 21 43.10 -7.50 -19.57
C LEU A 21 41.76 -7.06 -19.01
N TYR A 22 41.73 -5.91 -18.38
CA TYR A 22 40.49 -5.31 -17.85
C TYR A 22 40.06 -4.14 -18.73
N ILE A 23 38.87 -4.23 -19.29
CA ILE A 23 38.24 -3.09 -20.01
C ILE A 23 37.44 -2.34 -18.90
N LEU A 24 38.00 -1.25 -18.42
CA LEU A 24 37.27 -0.34 -17.54
C LEU A 24 36.33 0.51 -18.41
N PRO A 25 35.07 0.68 -17.99
CA PRO A 25 34.17 1.60 -18.67
C PRO A 25 34.80 3.00 -18.65
N HIS A 26 34.85 3.64 -19.80
CA HIS A 26 35.29 5.04 -19.88
C HIS A 26 34.26 5.91 -19.19
N VAL A 27 34.64 6.51 -18.07
CA VAL A 27 33.83 7.49 -17.38
C VAL A 27 34.30 8.86 -17.82
N ASP A 28 33.46 9.58 -18.53
CA ASP A 28 33.70 11.00 -18.87
C ASP A 28 33.64 11.87 -17.61
N LYS A 29 34.75 11.92 -16.89
CA LYS A 29 34.85 12.66 -15.62
C LYS A 29 34.48 14.13 -15.77
N GLY A 30 34.70 14.72 -16.95
CA GLY A 30 34.33 16.10 -17.25
C GLY A 30 32.85 16.32 -17.64
N ALA A 31 32.09 15.24 -17.91
CA ALA A 31 30.65 15.36 -18.16
C ALA A 31 29.90 15.78 -16.91
N PRO A 32 28.74 16.47 -17.03
CA PRO A 32 27.97 16.89 -15.87
C PRO A 32 27.49 15.69 -15.03
N ALA A 33 27.40 15.87 -13.72
CA ALA A 33 26.67 14.95 -12.86
C ALA A 33 25.17 14.94 -13.23
N LYS A 34 24.41 14.00 -12.70
CA LYS A 34 22.96 13.97 -12.90
C LYS A 34 22.27 15.18 -12.21
N VAL A 35 21.12 15.58 -12.74
CA VAL A 35 20.26 16.57 -12.09
C VAL A 35 19.75 16.07 -10.74
N SER A 36 19.48 17.00 -9.82
CA SER A 36 18.83 16.73 -8.54
C SER A 36 17.41 17.34 -8.49
N ASP A 37 16.66 17.00 -7.45
CA ASP A 37 15.33 17.55 -7.14
C ASP A 37 14.33 17.51 -8.31
N LEU A 38 14.40 16.48 -9.16
CA LEU A 38 13.42 16.31 -10.22
C LEU A 38 12.03 16.06 -9.63
N LYS A 39 11.14 17.01 -9.87
CA LYS A 39 9.74 17.01 -9.39
C LYS A 39 8.81 17.39 -10.51
N ALA A 40 7.58 16.89 -10.44
CA ALA A 40 6.50 17.30 -11.32
C ALA A 40 5.25 17.60 -10.47
N SER A 41 4.54 18.66 -10.82
CA SER A 41 3.32 19.09 -10.13
C SER A 41 2.23 19.33 -11.16
N PHE A 42 1.19 18.51 -11.08
CA PHE A 42 -0.04 18.61 -11.86
C PHE A 42 -1.19 18.74 -10.88
N SER A 43 -2.04 19.78 -11.06
CA SER A 43 -3.13 20.02 -10.14
C SER A 43 -4.35 19.17 -10.48
N ASN A 44 -4.96 18.57 -9.48
CA ASN A 44 -6.33 18.02 -9.46
C ASN A 44 -6.85 17.44 -10.79
N GLY A 45 -6.19 16.40 -11.28
CA GLY A 45 -6.61 15.73 -12.52
C GLY A 45 -6.28 16.49 -13.82
N SER A 46 -5.48 17.56 -13.73
CA SER A 46 -5.03 18.31 -14.91
C SER A 46 -3.95 17.55 -15.67
N THR A 47 -3.99 17.67 -17.00
CA THR A 47 -2.94 17.21 -17.91
C THR A 47 -1.84 18.26 -18.12
N THR A 48 -2.06 19.50 -17.64
CA THR A 48 -1.08 20.59 -17.68
C THR A 48 -0.51 20.84 -16.28
N GLY A 49 0.79 21.05 -16.21
CA GLY A 49 1.49 21.22 -14.96
C GLY A 49 2.90 21.74 -15.16
N LYS A 50 3.72 21.59 -14.14
CA LYS A 50 5.12 22.07 -14.13
C LYS A 50 6.06 20.94 -13.76
N VAL A 51 7.21 20.94 -14.44
CA VAL A 51 8.34 20.06 -14.13
C VAL A 51 9.49 20.94 -13.68
N SER A 52 10.12 20.60 -12.56
CA SER A 52 11.27 21.32 -12.03
C SER A 52 12.40 20.36 -11.69
N PHE A 53 13.62 20.82 -11.84
CA PHE A 53 14.85 20.12 -11.46
C PHE A 53 15.98 21.11 -11.22
N THR A 54 17.00 20.68 -10.47
CA THR A 54 18.19 21.49 -10.21
C THR A 54 19.34 21.00 -11.12
N MET A 55 19.94 21.93 -11.85
CA MET A 55 21.11 21.68 -12.68
C MET A 55 22.29 21.22 -11.82
N PRO A 56 23.14 20.30 -12.32
CA PRO A 56 24.33 19.90 -11.57
C PRO A 56 25.30 21.05 -11.36
N SER A 57 25.90 21.10 -10.19
CA SER A 57 26.98 22.05 -9.85
C SER A 57 28.37 21.42 -9.97
N ALA A 58 28.44 20.12 -10.25
CA ALA A 58 29.68 19.37 -10.38
C ALA A 58 29.65 18.43 -11.57
N THR A 59 30.82 18.05 -12.06
CA THR A 59 31.01 16.99 -13.04
C THR A 59 30.87 15.61 -12.41
N LYS A 60 30.82 14.55 -13.21
CA LYS A 60 30.91 13.15 -12.73
C LYS A 60 32.20 12.87 -11.94
N GLY A 61 33.26 13.61 -12.24
CA GLY A 61 34.52 13.52 -11.53
C GLY A 61 34.58 14.30 -10.21
N GLY A 62 33.53 15.07 -9.87
CA GLY A 62 33.46 15.89 -8.66
C GLY A 62 34.03 17.32 -8.83
N GLU A 63 34.48 17.69 -10.01
CA GLU A 63 34.98 19.04 -10.29
C GLU A 63 33.80 20.03 -10.39
N THR A 64 34.01 21.27 -9.94
CA THR A 64 32.99 22.32 -9.98
C THR A 64 32.66 22.69 -11.43
N LEU A 65 31.38 22.67 -11.76
CA LEU A 65 30.86 23.19 -13.03
C LEU A 65 30.59 24.68 -12.94
N SER A 66 30.95 25.42 -13.98
CA SER A 66 30.64 26.84 -14.14
C SER A 66 30.00 27.09 -15.51
N GLY A 67 29.26 28.20 -15.62
CA GLY A 67 28.59 28.59 -16.86
C GLY A 67 27.31 27.81 -17.14
N ASN A 68 26.88 27.87 -18.41
CA ASN A 68 25.65 27.24 -18.86
C ASN A 68 25.89 25.79 -19.30
N ILE A 69 24.97 24.93 -18.94
CA ILE A 69 24.94 23.51 -19.24
C ILE A 69 23.67 23.23 -20.04
N ASN A 70 23.76 22.41 -21.08
CA ASN A 70 22.60 22.00 -21.85
C ASN A 70 21.78 20.97 -21.03
N TYR A 71 20.45 21.03 -21.15
CA TYR A 71 19.56 20.00 -20.62
C TYR A 71 18.61 19.50 -21.70
N LYS A 72 18.19 18.24 -21.55
CA LYS A 72 17.14 17.59 -22.33
C LYS A 72 16.12 16.99 -21.36
N VAL A 73 14.85 17.33 -21.56
CA VAL A 73 13.73 16.80 -20.78
C VAL A 73 12.84 16.01 -21.73
N TYR A 74 12.69 14.73 -21.46
CA TYR A 74 11.75 13.85 -22.15
C TYR A 74 10.48 13.75 -21.33
N LEU A 75 9.37 14.11 -21.93
CA LEU A 75 8.03 14.19 -21.34
C LEU A 75 7.12 13.21 -22.11
N GLY A 76 7.17 11.92 -21.76
CA GLY A 76 6.62 10.89 -22.62
C GLY A 76 7.32 10.90 -23.99
N ASP A 77 6.57 11.10 -25.06
CA ASP A 77 7.09 11.18 -26.44
C ASP A 77 7.59 12.59 -26.83
N GLN A 78 7.33 13.59 -25.99
CA GLN A 78 7.77 14.96 -26.24
C GLN A 78 9.18 15.19 -25.67
N LYS A 79 9.93 16.08 -26.34
CA LYS A 79 11.28 16.50 -25.91
C LYS A 79 11.33 18.02 -25.80
N LYS A 80 11.88 18.50 -24.69
CA LYS A 80 12.24 19.92 -24.52
C LYS A 80 13.74 20.02 -24.24
N GLU A 81 14.36 21.03 -24.80
CA GLU A 81 15.79 21.29 -24.67
C GLU A 81 16.01 22.77 -24.28
N GLY A 82 17.11 23.00 -23.60
CA GLY A 82 17.52 24.35 -23.24
C GLY A 82 18.87 24.38 -22.53
N THR A 83 19.23 25.54 -22.04
CA THR A 83 20.45 25.76 -21.28
C THR A 83 20.13 26.46 -19.98
N ALA A 84 20.87 26.14 -18.92
CA ALA A 84 20.79 26.84 -17.64
C ALA A 84 22.15 26.83 -16.94
N ALA A 85 22.38 27.80 -16.07
CA ALA A 85 23.62 27.86 -15.31
C ALA A 85 23.72 26.70 -14.32
N ALA A 86 24.94 26.26 -14.05
CA ALA A 86 25.24 25.24 -13.05
C ALA A 86 24.61 25.60 -11.68
N GLY A 87 24.01 24.61 -11.02
CA GLY A 87 23.36 24.73 -9.72
C GLY A 87 22.03 25.50 -9.71
N LYS A 88 21.53 25.97 -10.86
CA LYS A 88 20.23 26.68 -10.93
C LYS A 88 19.08 25.73 -11.08
N THR A 89 17.95 26.08 -10.47
CA THR A 89 16.68 25.37 -10.66
C THR A 89 16.04 25.81 -11.97
N VAL A 90 15.67 24.83 -12.79
CA VAL A 90 14.91 25.00 -14.03
C VAL A 90 13.46 24.61 -13.75
N GLN A 91 12.53 25.40 -14.27
CA GLN A 91 11.10 25.10 -14.24
C GLN A 91 10.52 25.21 -15.64
N LEU A 92 9.77 24.22 -16.06
CA LEU A 92 9.17 24.12 -17.39
C LEU A 92 7.69 23.81 -17.27
N ASP A 93 6.87 24.45 -18.08
CA ASP A 93 5.50 24.05 -18.25
C ASP A 93 5.45 22.75 -19.06
N ALA A 94 4.60 21.83 -18.66
CA ALA A 94 4.46 20.53 -19.31
C ALA A 94 2.98 20.22 -19.54
N THR A 95 2.68 19.67 -20.71
CA THR A 95 1.39 19.07 -21.03
C THR A 95 1.63 17.61 -21.37
N LEU A 96 1.02 16.70 -20.62
CA LEU A 96 1.20 15.26 -20.77
C LEU A 96 -0.14 14.57 -21.03
N PRO A 97 -0.16 13.46 -21.76
CA PRO A 97 -1.38 12.65 -21.89
C PRO A 97 -1.81 12.09 -20.53
N GLU A 98 -3.09 11.80 -20.38
CA GLU A 98 -3.61 11.08 -19.23
C GLU A 98 -3.00 9.68 -19.12
N GLY A 99 -2.84 9.20 -17.90
CA GLY A 99 -2.30 7.89 -17.59
C GLY A 99 -0.87 7.93 -17.08
N ARG A 100 -0.20 6.78 -17.14
CA ARG A 100 1.16 6.62 -16.62
C ARG A 100 2.18 7.29 -17.53
N CYS A 101 2.86 8.31 -17.02
CA CYS A 101 3.89 9.05 -17.74
C CYS A 101 5.24 8.92 -17.05
N LYS A 102 6.30 8.93 -17.87
CA LYS A 102 7.68 8.95 -17.41
C LYS A 102 8.34 10.25 -17.85
N ILE A 103 8.97 10.94 -16.92
CA ILE A 103 9.77 12.14 -17.18
C ILE A 103 11.22 11.78 -16.97
N VAL A 104 12.08 12.08 -17.95
CA VAL A 104 13.52 11.82 -17.90
C VAL A 104 14.26 13.09 -18.21
N VAL A 105 15.28 13.38 -17.42
CA VAL A 105 16.14 14.54 -17.62
C VAL A 105 17.59 14.08 -17.75
N THR A 106 18.29 14.64 -18.74
CA THR A 106 19.76 14.56 -18.90
C THR A 106 20.33 15.94 -19.07
N THR A 107 21.60 16.10 -18.76
CA THR A 107 22.39 17.32 -19.00
C THR A 107 23.63 16.97 -19.80
N SER A 108 24.17 17.93 -20.54
CA SER A 108 25.38 17.71 -21.34
C SER A 108 26.22 18.96 -21.46
N ASN A 109 27.54 18.75 -21.63
CA ASN A 109 28.52 19.74 -22.00
C ASN A 109 29.43 19.19 -23.12
N ALA A 110 30.51 19.88 -23.45
CA ALA A 110 31.46 19.44 -24.45
C ALA A 110 32.15 18.09 -24.14
N ASN A 111 32.18 17.69 -22.86
CA ASN A 111 32.84 16.48 -22.37
C ASN A 111 31.88 15.27 -22.26
N GLY A 112 30.58 15.43 -22.60
CA GLY A 112 29.65 14.33 -22.62
C GLY A 112 28.31 14.60 -21.94
N GLU A 113 27.50 13.54 -21.79
CA GLU A 113 26.15 13.58 -21.24
C GLU A 113 26.12 12.97 -19.83
N SER A 114 25.27 13.53 -18.98
CA SER A 114 25.05 13.01 -17.62
C SER A 114 24.35 11.64 -17.63
N GLU A 115 24.30 11.02 -16.47
CA GLU A 115 23.34 9.95 -16.20
C GLU A 115 21.90 10.49 -16.27
N ARG A 116 20.96 9.60 -16.55
CA ARG A 116 19.53 9.92 -16.61
C ARG A 116 18.96 10.02 -15.18
N THR A 117 18.19 11.09 -14.92
CA THR A 117 17.32 11.17 -13.76
C THR A 117 15.89 11.00 -14.24
N ALA A 118 15.10 10.13 -13.61
CA ALA A 118 13.75 9.83 -14.06
C ALA A 118 12.78 9.73 -12.89
N ILE A 119 11.54 10.20 -13.13
CA ILE A 119 10.37 9.96 -12.27
C ILE A 119 9.25 9.37 -13.13
N SER A 120 8.38 8.60 -12.49
CA SER A 120 7.15 8.10 -13.09
C SER A 120 5.98 8.53 -12.22
N LEU A 121 4.92 9.04 -12.85
CA LEU A 121 3.72 9.50 -12.16
C LEU A 121 2.49 9.23 -13.02
N TRP A 122 1.33 9.29 -12.40
CA TRP A 122 0.05 9.26 -13.09
C TRP A 122 -0.40 10.69 -13.38
N ILE A 123 -0.84 10.96 -14.60
CA ILE A 123 -1.33 12.27 -15.08
C ILE A 123 -2.83 12.18 -15.31
N GLY A 124 -3.54 13.24 -14.97
CA GLY A 124 -4.99 13.29 -15.15
C GLY A 124 -5.75 12.57 -14.03
N LYS A 125 -6.98 12.17 -14.34
CA LYS A 125 -7.83 11.39 -13.45
C LYS A 125 -7.37 9.93 -13.41
N ASP A 126 -7.53 9.28 -12.27
CA ASP A 126 -7.17 7.88 -12.06
C ASP A 126 -8.40 7.08 -11.63
N ALA A 127 -8.39 5.77 -11.83
CA ALA A 127 -9.36 4.89 -11.21
C ALA A 127 -9.20 4.94 -9.68
N PRO A 128 -10.27 4.88 -8.90
CA PRO A 128 -10.17 4.97 -7.45
C PRO A 128 -9.39 3.77 -6.87
N ALA A 129 -8.67 4.01 -5.80
CA ALA A 129 -8.02 2.93 -5.07
C ALA A 129 -9.05 2.03 -4.40
N THR A 130 -8.67 0.79 -4.13
CA THR A 130 -9.51 -0.17 -3.41
C THR A 130 -9.85 0.35 -2.02
N VAL A 131 -11.09 0.10 -1.58
CA VAL A 131 -11.57 0.47 -0.25
C VAL A 131 -10.72 -0.17 0.85
N SER A 132 -10.29 0.64 1.80
CA SER A 132 -9.56 0.22 3.01
C SER A 132 -10.37 0.47 4.28
N GLY A 133 -9.88 -0.03 5.41
CA GLY A 133 -10.51 0.18 6.72
C GLY A 133 -11.90 -0.44 6.85
N LEU A 134 -12.26 -1.39 5.98
CA LEU A 134 -13.57 -2.02 5.99
C LEU A 134 -13.82 -2.74 7.32
N SER A 135 -14.88 -2.38 8.01
CA SER A 135 -15.27 -3.02 9.28
C SER A 135 -16.76 -3.25 9.32
N LEU A 136 -17.17 -4.40 9.85
CA LEU A 136 -18.56 -4.82 9.96
C LEU A 136 -18.88 -5.16 11.42
N LYS A 137 -19.87 -4.50 11.99
CA LYS A 137 -20.32 -4.74 13.37
C LYS A 137 -21.82 -5.02 13.42
N ARG A 138 -22.24 -5.94 14.30
CA ARG A 138 -23.63 -6.09 14.65
C ARG A 138 -24.07 -4.96 15.58
N THR A 139 -25.22 -4.38 15.32
CA THR A 139 -25.87 -3.43 16.22
C THR A 139 -26.84 -4.15 17.17
N LEU A 140 -27.18 -3.51 18.29
CA LEU A 140 -28.11 -4.06 19.29
C LEU A 140 -29.51 -4.34 18.69
N ASP A 141 -29.90 -3.58 17.67
CA ASP A 141 -31.19 -3.70 16.96
C ASP A 141 -31.20 -4.78 15.86
N LYS A 142 -30.26 -5.75 15.96
CA LYS A 142 -30.07 -6.84 14.95
C LYS A 142 -29.67 -6.34 13.57
N GLY A 143 -29.27 -5.08 13.44
CA GLY A 143 -28.74 -4.50 12.23
C GLY A 143 -27.25 -4.81 12.02
N LEU A 144 -26.74 -4.44 10.86
CA LEU A 144 -25.32 -4.49 10.52
C LEU A 144 -24.84 -3.07 10.25
N GLN A 145 -23.76 -2.66 10.89
CA GLN A 145 -23.08 -1.40 10.61
C GLN A 145 -21.79 -1.68 9.87
N LEU A 146 -21.71 -1.22 8.63
CA LEU A 146 -20.53 -1.25 7.80
C LEU A 146 -19.85 0.12 7.83
N ARG A 147 -18.52 0.13 7.97
CA ARG A 147 -17.69 1.34 7.91
C ARG A 147 -16.47 1.06 7.07
N TRP A 148 -15.95 2.08 6.42
CA TRP A 148 -14.71 2.05 5.64
C TRP A 148 -14.07 3.43 5.61
N ASP A 149 -12.81 3.50 5.16
CA ASP A 149 -12.11 4.75 4.95
C ASP A 149 -12.53 5.37 3.60
N ALA A 150 -12.73 6.67 3.59
CA ALA A 150 -13.05 7.38 2.35
C ALA A 150 -11.89 7.29 1.37
N VAL A 151 -12.18 6.94 0.12
CA VAL A 151 -11.18 6.88 -0.94
C VAL A 151 -10.92 8.29 -1.47
N SER A 152 -9.68 8.74 -1.36
CA SER A 152 -9.21 10.07 -1.79
C SER A 152 -8.04 10.02 -2.78
N THR A 153 -7.55 8.82 -3.11
CA THR A 153 -6.43 8.60 -4.03
C THR A 153 -6.78 7.55 -5.08
N GLY A 154 -6.13 7.63 -6.23
CA GLY A 154 -6.29 6.66 -7.29
C GLY A 154 -5.45 5.39 -7.07
N ALA A 155 -5.79 4.35 -7.83
CA ALA A 155 -5.10 3.04 -7.84
C ALA A 155 -3.61 3.15 -8.19
N HIS A 156 -3.24 4.19 -8.92
CA HIS A 156 -1.85 4.48 -9.33
C HIS A 156 -1.29 5.75 -8.65
N ASN A 157 -1.87 6.17 -7.52
CA ASN A 157 -1.59 7.44 -6.84
C ASN A 157 -1.91 8.68 -7.70
N GLY A 158 -2.78 8.55 -8.69
CA GLY A 158 -3.31 9.66 -9.46
C GLY A 158 -4.46 10.38 -8.73
N TYR A 159 -5.01 11.39 -9.40
CA TYR A 159 -6.08 12.20 -8.83
C TYR A 159 -7.44 11.48 -8.91
N VAL A 160 -8.15 11.50 -7.82
CA VAL A 160 -9.57 11.13 -7.72
C VAL A 160 -10.29 12.29 -7.02
N ASP A 161 -11.40 12.74 -7.57
CA ASP A 161 -12.25 13.73 -6.90
C ASP A 161 -13.12 13.05 -5.83
N PRO A 162 -12.86 13.27 -4.53
CA PRO A 162 -13.60 12.59 -3.47
C PRO A 162 -15.11 12.92 -3.46
N ALA A 163 -15.49 14.07 -4.01
CA ALA A 163 -16.89 14.48 -4.07
C ALA A 163 -17.70 13.69 -5.12
N SER A 164 -17.02 13.14 -6.12
CA SER A 164 -17.63 12.35 -7.20
C SER A 164 -17.57 10.85 -6.96
N VAL A 165 -16.96 10.40 -5.84
CA VAL A 165 -16.84 8.98 -5.51
C VAL A 165 -18.16 8.43 -4.97
N THR A 166 -18.61 7.32 -5.53
CA THR A 166 -19.75 6.54 -5.04
C THR A 166 -19.31 5.14 -4.63
N TYR A 167 -20.00 4.55 -3.67
CA TYR A 167 -19.67 3.24 -3.14
C TYR A 167 -20.77 2.24 -3.43
N LYS A 168 -20.42 1.10 -4.01
CA LYS A 168 -21.30 -0.04 -4.22
C LYS A 168 -21.02 -1.08 -3.17
N VAL A 169 -22.00 -1.37 -2.34
CA VAL A 169 -21.90 -2.43 -1.32
C VAL A 169 -22.66 -3.66 -1.82
N VAL A 170 -21.96 -4.78 -1.90
CA VAL A 170 -22.54 -6.06 -2.31
C VAL A 170 -22.59 -6.98 -1.10
N ARG A 171 -23.80 -7.43 -0.77
CA ARG A 171 -24.07 -8.43 0.25
C ARG A 171 -24.31 -9.78 -0.40
N GLN A 172 -23.60 -10.79 0.00
CA GLN A 172 -23.81 -12.16 -0.44
C GLN A 172 -24.23 -13.03 0.73
N PRO A 173 -25.44 -13.59 0.72
CA PRO A 173 -25.86 -14.58 1.71
C PRO A 173 -25.15 -15.92 1.44
N ASP A 174 -24.51 -16.48 2.44
CA ASP A 174 -24.07 -17.87 2.41
C ASP A 174 -25.20 -18.78 2.89
N THR A 175 -25.82 -19.49 1.97
CA THR A 175 -26.94 -20.40 2.25
C THR A 175 -26.54 -21.64 3.03
N LYS A 176 -25.25 -21.99 3.08
CA LYS A 176 -24.75 -23.20 3.78
C LYS A 176 -24.42 -22.96 5.24
N THR A 177 -23.91 -21.80 5.59
CA THR A 177 -23.42 -21.49 6.95
C THR A 177 -24.20 -20.37 7.64
N MET A 178 -25.25 -19.83 7.01
CA MET A 178 -25.96 -18.63 7.48
C MET A 178 -25.02 -17.44 7.75
N SER A 179 -23.90 -17.39 7.05
CA SER A 179 -22.98 -16.26 7.08
C SER A 179 -23.29 -15.28 5.95
N GLU A 180 -23.07 -14.00 6.21
CA GLU A 180 -23.20 -12.95 5.23
C GLU A 180 -21.83 -12.36 4.95
N SER A 181 -21.42 -12.29 3.70
CA SER A 181 -20.22 -11.58 3.29
C SER A 181 -20.57 -10.26 2.64
N THR A 182 -19.78 -9.25 2.90
CA THR A 182 -19.94 -7.92 2.32
C THR A 182 -18.63 -7.47 1.72
N THR A 183 -18.69 -7.04 0.47
CA THR A 183 -17.58 -6.39 -0.24
C THR A 183 -18.00 -5.01 -0.66
N ALA A 184 -17.04 -4.13 -0.88
CA ALA A 184 -17.30 -2.79 -1.39
C ALA A 184 -16.38 -2.50 -2.57
N THR A 185 -16.91 -1.80 -3.56
CA THR A 185 -16.15 -1.21 -4.65
C THR A 185 -16.42 0.28 -4.71
N VAL A 186 -15.57 1.00 -5.40
CA VAL A 186 -15.71 2.43 -5.63
C VAL A 186 -16.01 2.65 -7.10
N LEU A 187 -17.07 3.40 -7.38
CA LEU A 187 -17.45 3.84 -8.73
C LEU A 187 -16.99 5.28 -8.94
N TYR A 188 -16.40 5.52 -10.09
CA TYR A 188 -15.94 6.84 -10.51
C TYR A 188 -16.01 6.97 -12.04
N ASP A 189 -15.97 8.20 -12.58
CA ASP A 189 -16.04 8.47 -14.02
C ASP A 189 -14.95 7.73 -14.83
N ASN A 190 -13.79 7.52 -14.24
CA ASN A 190 -12.65 6.84 -14.87
C ASN A 190 -12.59 5.33 -14.58
N GLY A 191 -13.64 4.74 -14.05
CA GLY A 191 -13.73 3.31 -13.82
C GLY A 191 -14.16 2.92 -12.41
N GLU A 192 -14.14 1.62 -12.16
CA GLU A 192 -14.46 0.99 -10.88
C GLU A 192 -13.16 0.48 -10.23
N SER A 193 -13.03 0.59 -8.92
CA SER A 193 -11.92 -0.02 -8.19
C SER A 193 -12.07 -1.53 -8.13
N ASP A 194 -11.00 -2.24 -7.78
CA ASP A 194 -11.08 -3.63 -7.35
C ASP A 194 -11.97 -3.74 -6.11
N PHE A 195 -12.55 -4.95 -5.91
CA PHE A 195 -13.32 -5.25 -4.71
C PHE A 195 -12.42 -5.19 -3.48
N SER A 196 -12.95 -4.64 -2.39
CA SER A 196 -12.34 -4.81 -1.07
C SER A 196 -12.31 -6.28 -0.67
N ASN A 197 -11.54 -6.60 0.37
CA ASN A 197 -11.65 -7.90 1.02
C ASN A 197 -13.09 -8.10 1.53
N ALA A 198 -13.61 -9.34 1.39
CA ALA A 198 -14.91 -9.69 1.93
C ALA A 198 -14.86 -9.75 3.46
N LEU A 199 -15.85 -9.15 4.11
CA LEU A 199 -16.09 -9.33 5.53
C LEU A 199 -17.30 -10.23 5.72
N SER A 200 -17.20 -11.18 6.62
CA SER A 200 -18.31 -12.08 6.95
C SER A 200 -18.72 -11.92 8.42
N VAL A 201 -20.02 -11.99 8.65
CA VAL A 201 -20.60 -12.06 9.99
C VAL A 201 -21.40 -13.35 10.10
N ASN A 202 -20.94 -14.26 10.93
CA ASN A 202 -21.67 -15.47 11.22
C ASN A 202 -22.90 -15.15 12.07
N SER A 203 -24.07 -15.65 11.68
CA SER A 203 -25.33 -15.47 12.40
C SER A 203 -25.42 -16.32 13.68
N THR A 204 -24.50 -17.24 13.88
CA THR A 204 -24.41 -18.09 15.05
C THR A 204 -23.62 -17.42 16.15
N SER A 205 -24.34 -16.90 17.14
CA SER A 205 -23.88 -16.58 18.50
C SER A 205 -22.85 -15.47 18.61
N ALA A 206 -23.30 -14.37 19.17
CA ALA A 206 -22.44 -13.32 19.66
C ALA A 206 -21.42 -13.86 20.69
N ILE A 207 -20.25 -14.26 20.19
CA ILE A 207 -19.06 -14.27 21.01
C ILE A 207 -18.20 -13.13 20.48
N THR A 208 -18.20 -12.03 21.19
CA THR A 208 -17.21 -10.98 20.96
C THR A 208 -15.86 -11.55 21.40
N GLU A 209 -15.04 -12.00 20.45
CA GLU A 209 -13.63 -12.25 20.76
C GLU A 209 -12.97 -10.91 21.05
N THR A 210 -12.85 -10.62 22.33
CA THR A 210 -11.90 -9.61 22.80
C THR A 210 -10.56 -10.32 22.96
N THR A 211 -9.62 -10.00 22.09
CA THR A 211 -8.21 -10.39 22.24
C THR A 211 -7.69 -9.96 23.61
N ALA A 212 -7.36 -10.90 24.41
CA ALA A 212 -6.37 -11.00 25.47
C ALA A 212 -6.91 -11.79 26.66
N SER A 213 -6.56 -13.02 26.69
CA SER A 213 -6.47 -13.95 27.82
C SER A 213 -7.01 -15.34 27.43
N GLU A 214 -6.29 -16.32 27.75
CA GLU A 214 -6.31 -17.73 27.30
C GLU A 214 -7.60 -18.54 27.54
N SER A 215 -8.67 -17.93 28.04
CA SER A 215 -9.92 -18.63 28.34
C SER A 215 -10.88 -18.64 27.15
N LYS A 216 -11.29 -19.82 26.69
CA LYS A 216 -12.28 -20.03 25.62
C LYS A 216 -13.59 -20.55 26.19
N ILE A 217 -14.72 -19.99 25.72
CA ILE A 217 -16.08 -20.42 26.03
C ILE A 217 -16.73 -20.88 24.74
N TYR A 218 -17.21 -22.12 24.69
CA TYR A 218 -17.91 -22.63 23.50
C TYR A 218 -18.93 -23.69 23.88
N VAL A 219 -19.84 -24.00 22.97
CA VAL A 219 -20.88 -25.04 23.16
C VAL A 219 -20.57 -26.23 22.29
N ALA A 220 -20.58 -27.43 22.88
CA ALA A 220 -20.45 -28.71 22.22
C ALA A 220 -21.70 -29.57 22.56
N GLY A 221 -22.66 -29.64 21.63
CA GLY A 221 -23.95 -30.25 21.88
C GLY A 221 -24.70 -29.56 23.04
N ARG A 222 -25.06 -30.33 24.06
CA ARG A 222 -25.70 -29.81 25.29
C ARG A 222 -24.71 -29.46 26.40
N THR A 223 -23.48 -29.17 26.07
CA THR A 223 -22.45 -28.89 27.08
C THR A 223 -21.80 -27.54 26.79
N ILE A 224 -21.74 -26.69 27.78
CA ILE A 224 -20.96 -25.44 27.76
C ILE A 224 -19.55 -25.79 28.21
N VAL A 225 -18.58 -25.58 27.35
CA VAL A 225 -17.16 -25.85 27.62
C VAL A 225 -16.42 -24.56 27.92
N LEU A 226 -15.73 -24.54 29.03
CA LEU A 226 -14.86 -23.46 29.47
C LEU A 226 -13.43 -23.99 29.50
N SER A 227 -12.54 -23.43 28.72
CA SER A 227 -11.13 -23.85 28.68
C SER A 227 -10.21 -22.66 28.95
N GLY A 228 -9.05 -22.93 29.58
CA GLY A 228 -8.09 -21.89 29.93
C GLY A 228 -8.60 -20.95 31.06
N ILE A 229 -9.45 -21.41 31.95
CA ILE A 229 -10.01 -20.59 33.02
C ILE A 229 -8.94 -20.22 34.06
N GLY A 230 -7.93 -21.10 34.23
CA GLY A 230 -6.85 -20.89 35.22
C GLY A 230 -7.40 -20.81 36.67
N SER A 231 -6.94 -19.79 37.38
CA SER A 231 -7.40 -19.48 38.73
C SER A 231 -8.56 -18.48 38.78
N LEU A 232 -9.22 -18.22 37.63
CA LEU A 232 -10.33 -17.27 37.60
C LEU A 232 -11.60 -17.91 38.10
N THR A 233 -12.41 -17.14 38.84
CA THR A 233 -13.77 -17.54 39.19
C THR A 233 -14.59 -17.67 37.92
N ALA A 234 -15.22 -18.81 37.71
CA ALA A 234 -16.10 -19.06 36.58
C ALA A 234 -17.47 -19.55 37.02
N GLY A 235 -18.50 -19.30 36.20
CA GLY A 235 -19.83 -19.80 36.48
C GLY A 235 -20.78 -19.67 35.29
N VAL A 236 -21.85 -20.44 35.35
CA VAL A 236 -22.93 -20.52 34.38
C VAL A 236 -24.25 -20.26 35.06
N TRP A 237 -25.06 -19.36 34.55
CA TRP A 237 -26.38 -18.98 35.04
C TRP A 237 -27.41 -19.04 33.91
N THR A 238 -28.64 -19.30 34.29
CA THR A 238 -29.79 -19.08 33.39
C THR A 238 -30.05 -17.58 33.23
N VAL A 239 -30.82 -17.20 32.22
CA VAL A 239 -31.14 -15.77 31.95
C VAL A 239 -31.94 -15.09 33.04
N ASP A 240 -32.69 -15.87 33.85
CA ASP A 240 -33.42 -15.45 35.05
C ASP A 240 -32.51 -15.37 36.28
N GLY A 241 -31.22 -15.61 36.17
CA GLY A 241 -30.22 -15.42 37.22
C GLY A 241 -29.96 -16.62 38.10
N LYS A 242 -30.58 -17.79 37.86
CA LYS A 242 -30.33 -19.02 38.63
C LYS A 242 -28.95 -19.58 38.29
N CYS A 243 -28.11 -19.80 39.30
CA CYS A 243 -26.80 -20.43 39.13
C CYS A 243 -26.95 -21.90 38.79
N VAL A 244 -26.38 -22.31 37.64
CA VAL A 244 -26.33 -23.70 37.17
C VAL A 244 -25.06 -24.39 37.61
N TRP A 245 -23.94 -23.65 37.52
CA TRP A 245 -22.64 -24.13 37.92
C TRP A 245 -21.70 -22.97 38.28
N ARG A 246 -20.79 -23.20 39.21
CA ARG A 246 -19.77 -22.24 39.63
C ARG A 246 -18.53 -22.95 40.18
N SER A 247 -17.35 -22.46 39.80
CA SER A 247 -16.06 -22.89 40.38
C SER A 247 -15.07 -21.73 40.44
N ALA A 248 -14.10 -21.85 41.35
CA ALA A 248 -13.03 -20.87 41.54
C ALA A 248 -11.63 -21.40 41.18
N ASP A 249 -11.46 -22.72 41.02
CA ASP A 249 -10.14 -23.34 40.94
C ASP A 249 -9.97 -24.39 39.82
N GLU A 250 -10.91 -24.45 38.87
CA GLU A 250 -10.82 -25.40 37.75
C GLU A 250 -10.15 -24.77 36.55
N LYS A 251 -9.13 -25.46 35.99
CA LYS A 251 -8.48 -25.01 34.76
C LYS A 251 -9.35 -25.08 33.52
N ASN A 252 -10.28 -26.03 33.49
CA ASN A 252 -11.26 -26.23 32.44
C ASN A 252 -12.52 -26.82 33.04
N ALA A 253 -13.68 -26.51 32.48
CA ALA A 253 -14.96 -27.06 32.90
C ALA A 253 -15.84 -27.44 31.71
N ALA A 254 -16.66 -28.49 31.87
CA ALA A 254 -17.64 -28.94 30.90
C ALA A 254 -18.98 -29.06 31.63
N VAL A 255 -19.90 -28.13 31.42
CA VAL A 255 -21.17 -28.02 32.15
C VAL A 255 -22.29 -28.48 31.21
N GLY A 256 -22.86 -29.65 31.51
CA GLY A 256 -24.04 -30.16 30.81
C GLY A 256 -25.30 -29.39 31.25
N VAL A 257 -26.04 -28.87 30.27
CA VAL A 257 -27.23 -28.03 30.50
C VAL A 257 -28.35 -28.39 29.51
N PRO A 258 -29.61 -28.21 29.85
CA PRO A 258 -30.71 -28.30 28.90
C PRO A 258 -30.60 -27.26 27.77
N THR A 259 -31.39 -27.47 26.73
CA THR A 259 -31.55 -26.46 25.65
C THR A 259 -32.03 -25.14 26.26
N GLY A 260 -31.37 -24.05 25.93
CA GLY A 260 -31.72 -22.74 26.50
C GLY A 260 -30.62 -21.72 26.35
N CYS A 261 -30.89 -20.51 26.84
CA CYS A 261 -29.93 -19.41 26.84
C CYS A 261 -29.31 -19.26 28.23
N TYR A 262 -27.98 -19.13 28.27
CA TYR A 262 -27.22 -19.09 29.53
C TYR A 262 -26.26 -17.88 29.53
N ILE A 263 -26.01 -17.38 30.74
CA ILE A 263 -24.99 -16.36 30.98
C ILE A 263 -23.78 -17.04 31.59
N VAL A 264 -22.63 -16.89 30.96
CA VAL A 264 -21.34 -17.45 31.41
C VAL A 264 -20.44 -16.29 31.83
N LYS A 265 -19.88 -16.40 33.05
CA LYS A 265 -18.88 -15.46 33.55
C LYS A 265 -17.57 -16.18 33.81
N VAL A 266 -16.46 -15.58 33.38
CA VAL A 266 -15.10 -16.06 33.67
C VAL A 266 -14.25 -14.85 34.05
N GLY A 267 -13.88 -14.76 35.34
CA GLY A 267 -13.24 -13.56 35.86
C GLY A 267 -14.13 -12.31 35.66
N GLY A 268 -13.58 -11.29 35.03
CA GLY A 268 -14.32 -10.07 34.68
C GLY A 268 -15.15 -10.15 33.41
N ARG A 269 -15.16 -11.28 32.69
CA ARG A 269 -15.83 -11.46 31.39
C ARG A 269 -17.20 -12.09 31.56
N THR A 270 -18.17 -11.63 30.77
CA THR A 270 -19.51 -12.19 30.67
C THR A 270 -19.85 -12.50 29.23
N ALA A 271 -20.33 -13.69 28.95
CA ALA A 271 -20.81 -14.13 27.66
C ALA A 271 -22.22 -14.70 27.76
N GLN A 272 -23.06 -14.47 26.76
CA GLN A 272 -24.35 -15.14 26.61
C GLN A 272 -24.19 -16.28 25.62
N VAL A 273 -24.66 -17.46 25.97
CA VAL A 273 -24.47 -18.71 25.20
C VAL A 273 -25.82 -19.36 24.97
N LEU A 274 -26.06 -19.78 23.72
CA LEU A 274 -27.28 -20.52 23.37
C LEU A 274 -26.93 -22.01 23.18
N VAL A 275 -27.56 -22.85 23.96
CA VAL A 275 -27.48 -24.31 23.86
C VAL A 275 -28.73 -24.82 23.13
N LYS A 276 -28.52 -25.52 22.02
CA LYS A 276 -29.56 -26.06 21.14
C LYS A 276 -29.82 -27.55 21.39
#